data_b49ac3cc3458c246f54dd3b984fc8421
#
_entry.id   b49ac3cc3458c246f54dd3b984fc8421
#
_cell.length_a   1.000
_cell.length_b   1.000
_cell.length_c   1.000
_cell.angle_alpha   90.00
_cell.angle_beta   90.00
_cell.angle_gamma   90.00
#
_symmetry.space_group_name_H-M   'P 1'
#
loop_
_entity.id
_entity.type
_entity.pdbx_description
1 polymer ?
#
loop_
_entity_poly.entity_id
_entity_poly.type
_entity_poly.pdbx_seq_one_letter_code
_entity_poly.pdbx_strand_id
1 'polypeptide(L)'
;MDPFKPYQPKSVAKAPPRMTDDVAEAMALQAVAYLMADEELMTGFLAASGCAPEDLRGRLKDRGFLVGALDYLLSDDSVVIAFARHIDVTPEAPLHAREKLAPTESDGA
;
A
#
# COMPACT_ATOMS: atom_id res chain seq x y z
N MET A 1 32.90 8.12 -16.46
CA MET A 1 32.77 8.18 -16.08
C MET A 1 32.31 8.32 -15.82
N ASP A 2 32.07 8.22 -15.99
CA ASP A 2 31.63 8.29 -15.63
C ASP A 2 31.25 8.53 -15.31
N PRO A 3 31.67 8.71 -15.84
CA PRO A 3 31.25 8.86 -15.40
C PRO A 3 30.52 8.90 -14.97
N PHE A 4 30.42 8.59 -14.96
CA PHE A 4 29.85 8.49 -14.33
C PHE A 4 28.97 8.35 -13.93
N LYS A 5 28.88 8.01 -14.21
CA LYS A 5 28.18 7.70 -13.71
C LYS A 5 27.61 7.60 -13.10
N PRO A 6 27.68 7.64 -13.06
CA PRO A 6 26.97 7.53 -12.36
C PRO A 6 26.21 7.33 -11.87
N TYR A 7 25.92 7.05 -11.64
CA TYR A 7 25.14 6.86 -11.10
C TYR A 7 24.55 6.69 -10.31
N GLN A 8 24.61 6.53 -9.81
CA GLN A 8 24.10 6.33 -9.13
C GLN A 8 22.80 6.22 -8.98
N PRO A 9 22.15 5.96 -9.49
CA PRO A 9 20.76 5.84 -9.47
C PRO A 9 20.24 4.74 -8.63
N LYS A 10 21.08 3.78 -8.36
CA LYS A 10 20.72 2.75 -7.56
C LYS A 10 20.27 3.23 -6.26
N SER A 11 20.95 4.04 -5.60
CA SER A 11 20.56 4.50 -4.32
C SER A 11 19.31 5.31 -4.44
N VAL A 12 19.13 5.96 -5.53
CA VAL A 12 17.92 6.72 -5.73
C VAL A 12 16.75 5.77 -5.81
N ALA A 13 16.94 4.62 -6.41
CA ALA A 13 15.86 3.67 -6.54
C ALA A 13 15.41 3.16 -5.20
N LYS A 14 16.28 3.18 -4.20
CA LYS A 14 15.89 2.71 -2.90
C LYS A 14 15.19 3.78 -2.09
N ALA A 15 15.22 5.01 -2.55
CA ALA A 15 14.56 6.08 -1.82
C ALA A 15 13.06 5.85 -1.87
N PRO A 16 12.31 6.37 -0.91
CA PRO A 16 10.87 6.23 -0.94
C PRO A 16 10.33 6.87 -2.20
N PRO A 17 9.36 6.27 -2.84
CA PRO A 17 8.81 6.83 -4.05
C PRO A 17 8.07 8.12 -3.74
N ARG A 18 8.05 9.03 -4.72
CA ARG A 18 7.25 10.21 -4.56
C ARG A 18 5.80 9.75 -4.52
N MET A 19 5.08 10.16 -3.50
CA MET A 19 3.74 9.67 -3.33
C MET A 19 2.73 10.53 -4.09
N THR A 20 2.30 10.02 -5.23
CA THR A 20 1.26 10.67 -6.00
C THR A 20 0.01 9.81 -5.85
N ASP A 21 -1.13 10.30 -6.34
CA ASP A 21 -2.35 9.52 -6.29
C ASP A 21 -2.17 8.18 -7.00
N ASP A 22 -1.52 8.21 -8.17
CA ASP A 22 -1.32 6.97 -8.92
C ASP A 22 -0.43 5.99 -8.18
N VAL A 23 0.63 6.48 -7.55
CA VAL A 23 1.52 5.60 -6.80
C VAL A 23 0.79 5.05 -5.58
N ALA A 24 0.00 5.90 -4.91
CA ALA A 24 -0.73 5.46 -3.73
C ALA A 24 -1.77 4.40 -4.10
N GLU A 25 -2.47 4.61 -5.21
CA GLU A 25 -3.45 3.65 -5.66
C GLU A 25 -2.79 2.32 -6.02
N ALA A 26 -1.68 2.39 -6.74
CA ALA A 26 -0.96 1.17 -7.10
C ALA A 26 -0.50 0.43 -5.85
N MET A 27 -0.01 1.16 -4.85
CA MET A 27 0.44 0.53 -3.62
C MET A 27 -0.74 -0.10 -2.88
N ALA A 28 -1.90 0.54 -2.89
CA ALA A 28 -3.08 -0.03 -2.25
C ALA A 28 -3.52 -1.31 -2.94
N LEU A 29 -3.43 -1.34 -4.27
CA LEU A 29 -3.76 -2.55 -5.01
C LEU A 29 -2.76 -3.66 -4.70
N GLN A 30 -1.50 -3.31 -4.54
CA GLN A 30 -0.50 -4.29 -4.14
C GLN A 30 -0.77 -4.80 -2.73
N ALA A 31 -1.27 -3.93 -1.85
CA ALA A 31 -1.62 -4.33 -0.50
C ALA A 31 -2.77 -5.33 -0.53
N VAL A 32 -3.78 -5.10 -1.36
CA VAL A 32 -4.89 -6.04 -1.49
C VAL A 32 -4.34 -7.39 -1.97
N ALA A 33 -3.49 -7.37 -2.98
CA ALA A 33 -2.93 -8.62 -3.51
C ALA A 33 -2.13 -9.35 -2.44
N TYR A 34 -1.37 -8.61 -1.64
CA TYR A 34 -0.55 -9.20 -0.60
C TYR A 34 -1.44 -9.86 0.47
N LEU A 35 -2.49 -9.15 0.88
CA LEU A 35 -3.40 -9.70 1.87
C LEU A 35 -4.13 -10.92 1.35
N MET A 36 -4.50 -10.91 0.08
CA MET A 36 -5.24 -12.03 -0.49
C MET A 36 -4.36 -13.25 -0.76
N ALA A 37 -3.04 -13.06 -0.77
CA ALA A 37 -2.13 -14.17 -1.03
C ALA A 37 -1.89 -15.05 0.22
N ASP A 38 -2.27 -14.56 1.40
CA ASP A 38 -2.07 -15.31 2.64
C ASP A 38 -3.46 -15.62 3.19
N GLU A 39 -3.75 -16.89 3.41
CA GLU A 39 -5.09 -17.30 3.80
C GLU A 39 -5.56 -16.63 5.09
N GLU A 40 -4.70 -16.52 6.06
CA GLU A 40 -5.08 -15.92 7.32
C GLU A 40 -5.34 -14.42 7.15
N LEU A 41 -4.47 -13.74 6.43
CA LEU A 41 -4.66 -12.31 6.20
C LEU A 41 -5.90 -12.07 5.35
N MET A 42 -6.13 -12.92 4.36
CA MET A 42 -7.29 -12.78 3.50
C MET A 42 -8.58 -12.92 4.30
N THR A 43 -8.65 -13.94 5.16
CA THR A 43 -9.84 -14.16 5.95
C THR A 43 -10.13 -12.97 6.85
N GLY A 44 -9.11 -12.47 7.53
CA GLY A 44 -9.28 -11.32 8.42
C GLY A 44 -9.67 -10.05 7.67
N PHE A 45 -9.05 -9.84 6.53
CA PHE A 45 -9.33 -8.63 5.74
C PHE A 45 -10.75 -8.65 5.18
N LEU A 46 -11.17 -9.78 4.63
CA LEU A 46 -12.52 -9.86 4.08
C LEU A 46 -13.56 -9.70 5.18
N ALA A 47 -13.29 -10.27 6.35
CA ALA A 47 -14.21 -10.11 7.47
C ALA A 47 -14.27 -8.65 7.91
N ALA A 48 -13.11 -7.99 8.00
CA ALA A 48 -13.06 -6.62 8.46
C ALA A 48 -13.72 -5.66 7.47
N SER A 49 -13.57 -5.94 6.19
CA SER A 49 -14.11 -5.06 5.16
C SER A 49 -15.56 -5.37 4.82
N GLY A 50 -16.06 -6.52 5.24
CA GLY A 50 -17.41 -6.93 4.88
C GLY A 50 -17.54 -7.28 3.41
N CYS A 51 -16.42 -7.54 2.73
CA CYS A 51 -16.46 -7.82 1.30
C CYS A 51 -16.49 -9.32 1.05
N ALA A 52 -17.38 -9.78 0.21
CA ALA A 52 -17.38 -11.18 -0.18
C ALA A 52 -16.32 -11.40 -1.24
N PRO A 53 -15.69 -12.58 -1.29
CA PRO A 53 -14.64 -12.81 -2.28
C PRO A 53 -15.08 -12.55 -3.71
N GLU A 54 -16.31 -12.89 -4.03
CA GLU A 54 -16.80 -12.72 -5.39
C GLU A 54 -17.03 -11.26 -5.74
N ASP A 55 -17.08 -10.36 -4.76
CA ASP A 55 -17.29 -8.95 -5.02
C ASP A 55 -15.97 -8.17 -5.05
N LEU A 56 -14.88 -8.83 -4.77
CA LEU A 56 -13.59 -8.15 -4.61
C LEU A 56 -13.22 -7.35 -5.85
N ARG A 57 -13.39 -7.94 -7.01
CA ARG A 57 -12.97 -7.27 -8.24
C ARG A 57 -13.64 -5.92 -8.41
N GLY A 58 -14.93 -5.86 -8.14
CA GLY A 58 -15.65 -4.60 -8.25
C GLY A 58 -15.24 -3.59 -7.20
N ARG A 59 -14.83 -4.07 -6.02
CA ARG A 59 -14.44 -3.17 -4.96
C ARG A 59 -13.07 -2.53 -5.21
N LEU A 60 -12.26 -3.10 -6.08
CA LEU A 60 -10.94 -2.55 -6.34
C LEU A 60 -10.97 -1.17 -6.96
N LYS A 61 -12.12 -0.75 -7.48
CA LYS A 61 -12.25 0.58 -8.04
C LYS A 61 -12.72 1.59 -7.00
N ASP A 62 -13.06 1.13 -5.81
CA ASP A 62 -13.58 1.98 -4.78
C ASP A 62 -12.43 2.47 -3.92
N ARG A 63 -12.18 3.78 -3.93
CA ARG A 63 -11.08 4.36 -3.16
C ARG A 63 -11.22 4.04 -1.66
N GLY A 64 -12.42 4.06 -1.14
CA GLY A 64 -12.63 3.74 0.27
C GLY A 64 -12.20 2.32 0.61
N PHE A 65 -12.44 1.38 -0.32
CA PHE A 65 -12.03 0.02 -0.11
C PHE A 65 -10.50 -0.08 -0.10
N LEU A 66 -9.85 0.65 -1.00
CA LEU A 66 -8.39 0.64 -1.06
C LEU A 66 -7.78 1.24 0.21
N VAL A 67 -8.38 2.32 0.71
CA VAL A 67 -7.93 2.92 1.97
C VAL A 67 -8.11 1.90 3.10
N GLY A 68 -9.23 1.19 3.10
CA GLY A 68 -9.48 0.16 4.10
C GLY A 68 -8.46 -0.96 4.07
N ALA A 69 -8.01 -1.32 2.87
CA ALA A 69 -6.99 -2.36 2.75
C ALA A 69 -5.67 -1.89 3.37
N LEU A 70 -5.30 -0.63 3.10
CA LEU A 70 -4.09 -0.08 3.71
C LEU A 70 -4.25 0.02 5.23
N ASP A 71 -5.42 0.42 5.70
CA ASP A 71 -5.67 0.50 7.13
C ASP A 71 -5.54 -0.88 7.79
N TYR A 72 -6.06 -1.90 7.13
CA TYR A 72 -5.97 -3.24 7.68
C TYR A 72 -4.52 -3.69 7.75
N LEU A 73 -3.77 -3.43 6.68
CA LEU A 73 -2.35 -3.78 6.65
C LEU A 73 -1.60 -3.02 7.74
N LEU A 74 -1.92 -1.74 7.93
CA LEU A 74 -1.21 -0.91 8.90
C LEU A 74 -1.54 -1.24 10.34
N SER A 75 -2.54 -2.06 10.57
CA SER A 75 -2.91 -2.42 11.93
C SER A 75 -1.93 -3.40 12.58
N ASP A 76 -1.00 -3.96 11.81
CA ASP A 76 -0.03 -4.91 12.35
C ASP A 76 1.33 -4.57 11.80
N ASP A 77 2.24 -4.12 12.66
CA ASP A 77 3.58 -3.68 12.24
C ASP A 77 4.34 -4.77 11.51
N SER A 78 4.20 -6.01 11.94
CA SER A 78 4.95 -7.07 11.28
C SER A 78 4.47 -7.28 9.85
N VAL A 79 3.19 -7.07 9.61
CA VAL A 79 2.64 -7.18 8.27
C VAL A 79 3.14 -6.02 7.41
N VAL A 80 3.19 -4.81 7.99
CA VAL A 80 3.68 -3.65 7.26
C VAL A 80 5.12 -3.87 6.82
N ILE A 81 5.96 -4.36 7.74
CA ILE A 81 7.37 -4.55 7.44
C ILE A 81 7.52 -5.61 6.35
N ALA A 82 6.79 -6.71 6.46
CA ALA A 82 6.88 -7.78 5.48
C ALA A 82 6.39 -7.30 4.11
N PHE A 83 5.30 -6.53 4.09
CA PHE A 83 4.76 -6.01 2.84
C PHE A 83 5.75 -5.04 2.20
N ALA A 84 6.29 -4.11 3.00
CA ALA A 84 7.22 -3.13 2.46
C ALA A 84 8.44 -3.82 1.86
N ARG A 85 8.92 -4.87 2.53
CA ARG A 85 10.05 -5.61 2.03
C ARG A 85 9.68 -6.34 0.73
N HIS A 86 8.46 -6.84 0.67
CA HIS A 86 7.99 -7.57 -0.51
C HIS A 86 7.93 -6.68 -1.75
N ILE A 87 7.50 -5.43 -1.60
CA ILE A 87 7.43 -4.53 -2.75
C ILE A 87 8.61 -3.57 -2.81
N ASP A 88 9.60 -3.76 -1.95
CA ASP A 88 10.85 -3.02 -1.98
C ASP A 88 10.65 -1.53 -1.76
N VAL A 89 9.97 -1.17 -0.70
CA VAL A 89 9.82 0.22 -0.31
C VAL A 89 10.11 0.31 1.19
N THR A 90 10.21 1.54 1.70
CA THR A 90 10.42 1.70 3.13
C THR A 90 9.13 1.42 3.89
N PRO A 91 9.23 1.01 5.16
CA PRO A 91 8.01 0.70 5.92
C PRO A 91 7.06 1.87 6.09
N GLU A 92 7.54 3.10 5.92
CA GLU A 92 6.68 4.28 6.03
C GLU A 92 5.83 4.48 4.79
N ALA A 93 6.21 3.88 3.67
CA ALA A 93 5.53 4.13 2.41
C ALA A 93 4.04 3.78 2.45
N PRO A 94 3.63 2.64 3.04
CA PRO A 94 2.20 2.33 3.09
C PRO A 94 1.38 3.37 3.84
N LEU A 95 1.93 3.95 4.91
CA LEU A 95 1.22 4.99 5.63
C LEU A 95 1.10 6.24 4.76
N HIS A 96 2.15 6.59 4.03
CA HIS A 96 2.09 7.74 3.14
C HIS A 96 1.06 7.53 2.04
N ALA A 97 0.95 6.31 1.53
CA ALA A 97 -0.04 6.00 0.52
C ALA A 97 -1.45 6.16 1.09
N ARG A 98 -1.67 5.68 2.30
CA ARG A 98 -2.96 5.78 2.95
C ARG A 98 -3.34 7.25 3.14
N GLU A 99 -2.38 8.07 3.59
CA GLU A 99 -2.64 9.49 3.80
C GLU A 99 -2.92 10.21 2.49
N LYS A 100 -2.25 9.79 1.43
CA LYS A 100 -2.47 10.43 0.13
C LYS A 100 -3.88 10.15 -0.39
N LEU A 101 -4.37 8.92 -0.18
CA LEU A 101 -5.69 8.57 -0.68
C LEU A 101 -6.81 9.12 0.19
N ALA A 102 -6.56 9.30 1.49
CA ALA A 102 -7.58 9.82 2.39
C ALA A 102 -6.91 10.62 3.50
N PRO A 103 -6.60 11.88 3.24
CA PRO A 103 -5.94 12.71 4.24
C PRO A 103 -6.80 12.85 5.49
N THR A 104 -6.16 12.65 6.63
CA THR A 104 -6.92 12.66 7.84
C THR A 104 -7.37 14.03 8.25
N GLU A 105 -6.60 15.02 7.84
CA GLU A 105 -6.91 16.30 8.27
C GLU A 105 -8.05 16.85 7.64
N SER A 106 -8.48 16.25 6.66
CA SER A 106 -9.47 16.83 5.94
C SER A 106 -10.62 17.23 6.73
N ASP A 107 -10.75 16.70 7.69
CA ASP A 107 -11.77 16.99 8.40
C ASP A 107 -11.79 18.21 8.83
N GLY A 108 -11.00 18.52 8.91
CA GLY A 108 -10.96 19.54 9.28
C GLY A 108 -11.73 20.31 8.80
N ALA A 109 -11.74 20.12 8.46
CA ALA A 109 -12.40 20.86 8.11
C ALA A 109 -13.01 20.96 8.15
#